data_28dfa74e9debb3e8e1f48aec8451bd1c
#
_entry.id   28dfa74e9debb3e8e1f48aec8451bd1c
#
_cell.length_a   1.000
_cell.length_b   1.000
_cell.length_c   1.000
_cell.angle_alpha   90.00
_cell.angle_beta   90.00
_cell.angle_gamma   90.00
#
_symmetry.space_group_name_H-M   'P 1'
#
loop_
_entity.id
_entity.type
_entity.pdbx_description
1 polymer ?
#
loop_
_entity_poly.entity_id
_entity_poly.type
_entity_poly.pdbx_seq_one_letter_code
_entity_poly.pdbx_strand_id
1 'polypeptide(L)'
;DFRRYLHKNLEDFIIETPLENSLELLNNKFDQSQIKTVQEKWKPYNFKNQNIDDFLQNLNIDKTVEISSINGGYSNALKQLNKFIDNGYEDYAKFSSNPSKEASSQLSPYFHSGQISTHEVFEKISNLESWTLESIDPKMVGRREGWWGSTENFESFMDELITWRELGYHTCVRRANYDQYSSLPEWAIK
;
A
#
# COMPACT_ATOMS: atom_id res chain seq x y z
N ASP A 1 5.10 -23.75 -0.94
CA ASP A 1 5.58 -22.60 -0.17
C ASP A 1 5.38 -21.32 -0.99
N PHE A 2 4.50 -20.41 -0.49
CA PHE A 2 4.12 -19.19 -1.18
C PHE A 2 5.33 -18.26 -1.44
N ARG A 3 6.18 -18.04 -0.44
CA ARG A 3 7.37 -17.18 -0.58
C ARG A 3 8.30 -17.68 -1.70
N ARG A 4 8.52 -18.98 -1.81
CA ARG A 4 9.32 -19.55 -2.89
C ARG A 4 8.71 -19.30 -4.27
N TYR A 5 7.40 -19.40 -4.37
CA TYR A 5 6.68 -19.10 -5.61
C TYR A 5 6.82 -17.60 -5.95
N LEU A 6 6.59 -16.72 -4.96
CA LEU A 6 6.72 -15.27 -5.11
C LEU A 6 8.13 -14.89 -5.61
N HIS A 7 9.19 -15.34 -4.93
CA HIS A 7 10.57 -15.02 -5.32
C HIS A 7 10.92 -15.44 -6.75
N LYS A 8 10.33 -16.53 -7.25
CA LYS A 8 10.58 -17.01 -8.62
C LYS A 8 9.90 -16.21 -9.72
N ASN A 9 8.88 -15.44 -9.38
CA ASN A 9 8.05 -14.72 -10.34
C ASN A 9 8.06 -13.20 -10.12
N LEU A 10 8.64 -12.73 -9.03
CA LEU A 10 8.54 -11.33 -8.61
C LEU A 10 9.28 -10.38 -9.55
N GLU A 11 10.38 -10.83 -10.15
CA GLU A 11 11.23 -10.04 -11.03
C GLU A 11 10.44 -9.38 -12.17
N ASP A 12 9.51 -10.13 -12.79
CA ASP A 12 8.67 -9.63 -13.89
C ASP A 12 7.73 -8.48 -13.47
N PHE A 13 7.44 -8.34 -12.18
CA PHE A 13 6.47 -7.37 -11.66
C PHE A 13 7.12 -6.15 -11.01
N ILE A 14 8.33 -6.28 -10.48
CA ILE A 14 8.99 -5.17 -9.76
C ILE A 14 9.78 -4.22 -10.65
N ILE A 15 9.97 -4.57 -11.93
CA ILE A 15 10.66 -3.72 -12.90
C ILE A 15 9.79 -2.58 -13.45
N GLU A 16 8.47 -2.66 -13.27
CA GLU A 16 7.56 -1.60 -13.69
C GLU A 16 7.62 -0.42 -12.72
N THR A 17 8.00 0.75 -13.23
CA THR A 17 7.99 1.99 -12.45
C THR A 17 6.70 2.77 -12.71
N PRO A 18 6.16 3.48 -11.71
CA PRO A 18 5.03 4.39 -11.92
C PRO A 18 5.36 5.48 -12.94
N LEU A 19 4.40 5.79 -13.79
CA LEU A 19 4.54 6.91 -14.73
C LEU A 19 4.50 8.23 -13.96
N GLU A 20 5.57 9.03 -14.09
CA GLU A 20 5.54 10.41 -13.65
C GLU A 20 4.55 11.22 -14.51
N ASN A 21 3.81 12.14 -13.87
CA ASN A 21 2.87 13.05 -14.55
C ASN A 21 1.89 12.35 -15.49
N SER A 22 1.34 11.20 -15.07
CA SER A 22 0.41 10.40 -15.87
C SER A 22 -0.78 11.21 -16.42
N LEU A 23 -1.20 12.28 -15.75
CA LEU A 23 -2.26 13.18 -16.22
C LEU A 23 -1.85 13.99 -17.45
N GLU A 24 -0.57 14.33 -17.61
CA GLU A 24 -0.06 15.05 -18.78
C GLU A 24 -0.07 14.16 -20.03
N LEU A 25 -0.01 12.83 -19.83
CA LEU A 25 -0.09 11.85 -20.91
C LEU A 25 -1.52 11.60 -21.38
N LEU A 26 -2.54 12.07 -20.63
CA LEU A 26 -3.94 11.97 -21.01
C LEU A 26 -4.31 13.00 -22.09
N ASN A 27 -3.79 12.82 -23.29
CA ASN A 27 -4.22 13.58 -24.48
C ASN A 27 -5.63 13.21 -24.97
N ASN A 28 -6.35 12.37 -24.24
CA ASN A 28 -7.66 11.90 -24.62
C ASN A 28 -8.69 13.00 -24.35
N LYS A 29 -9.22 13.54 -25.44
CA LYS A 29 -10.47 14.30 -25.39
C LYS A 29 -11.58 13.32 -25.00
N PHE A 30 -12.02 13.38 -23.74
CA PHE A 30 -13.19 12.62 -23.31
C PHE A 30 -14.38 12.97 -24.21
N ASP A 31 -15.08 11.94 -24.69
CA ASP A 31 -16.32 12.16 -25.43
C ASP A 31 -17.37 12.75 -24.48
N GLN A 32 -17.74 14.01 -24.74
CA GLN A 32 -18.71 14.74 -23.94
C GLN A 32 -20.07 14.03 -23.87
N SER A 33 -20.42 13.22 -24.88
CA SER A 33 -21.65 12.43 -24.88
C SER A 33 -21.63 11.33 -23.81
N GLN A 34 -20.49 10.66 -23.63
CA GLN A 34 -20.31 9.65 -22.59
C GLN A 34 -20.36 10.26 -21.18
N ILE A 35 -19.72 11.41 -20.99
CA ILE A 35 -19.77 12.14 -19.72
C ILE A 35 -21.22 12.52 -19.39
N LYS A 36 -21.96 13.04 -20.36
CA LYS A 36 -23.37 13.42 -20.18
C LYS A 36 -24.22 12.23 -19.77
N THR A 37 -24.07 11.09 -20.42
CA THR A 37 -24.78 9.84 -20.09
C THR A 37 -24.48 9.39 -18.64
N VAL A 38 -23.22 9.49 -18.21
CA VAL A 38 -22.84 9.16 -16.83
C VAL A 38 -23.48 10.15 -15.84
N GLN A 39 -23.48 11.46 -16.15
CA GLN A 39 -24.04 12.49 -15.30
C GLN A 39 -25.57 12.43 -15.21
N GLU A 40 -26.25 11.98 -16.25
CA GLU A 40 -27.70 11.74 -16.25
C GLU A 40 -28.07 10.58 -15.31
N LYS A 41 -27.23 9.54 -15.26
CA LYS A 41 -27.43 8.38 -14.39
C LYS A 41 -27.01 8.62 -12.95
N TRP A 42 -25.88 9.31 -12.74
CA TRP A 42 -25.33 9.65 -11.43
C TRP A 42 -25.03 11.15 -11.38
N LYS A 43 -25.83 11.87 -10.60
CA LYS A 43 -25.61 13.32 -10.41
C LYS A 43 -24.24 13.55 -9.78
N PRO A 44 -23.37 14.36 -10.40
CA PRO A 44 -22.06 14.67 -9.82
C PRO A 44 -22.24 15.35 -8.46
N TYR A 45 -21.46 14.90 -7.48
CA TYR A 45 -21.46 15.51 -6.16
C TYR A 45 -20.50 16.69 -6.14
N ASN A 46 -20.96 17.85 -5.68
CA ASN A 46 -20.14 19.05 -5.61
C ASN A 46 -19.58 19.27 -4.20
N PHE A 47 -18.32 18.89 -4.00
CA PHE A 47 -17.62 19.09 -2.73
C PHE A 47 -17.13 20.53 -2.49
N LYS A 48 -17.11 21.40 -3.51
CA LYS A 48 -16.44 22.71 -3.43
C LYS A 48 -17.07 23.67 -2.42
N ASN A 49 -18.34 23.49 -2.10
CA ASN A 49 -19.11 24.43 -1.27
C ASN A 49 -19.75 23.75 -0.05
N GLN A 50 -19.34 22.53 0.31
CA GLN A 50 -19.93 21.85 1.47
C GLN A 50 -18.93 21.75 2.61
N ASN A 51 -19.42 22.00 3.79
CA ASN A 51 -18.74 21.66 5.02
C ASN A 51 -18.69 20.12 5.13
N ILE A 52 -17.50 19.55 5.28
CA ILE A 52 -17.32 18.11 5.40
C ILE A 52 -18.04 17.56 6.62
N ASP A 53 -18.08 18.31 7.72
CA ASP A 53 -18.77 17.89 8.94
C ASP A 53 -20.28 17.76 8.73
N ASP A 54 -20.90 18.74 8.04
CA ASP A 54 -22.32 18.70 7.68
C ASP A 54 -22.62 17.52 6.74
N PHE A 55 -21.71 17.24 5.81
CA PHE A 55 -21.84 16.08 4.91
C PHE A 55 -21.81 14.77 5.70
N LEU A 56 -20.82 14.59 6.58
CA LEU A 56 -20.68 13.39 7.40
C LEU A 56 -21.86 13.19 8.35
N GLN A 57 -22.42 14.28 8.90
CA GLN A 57 -23.61 14.22 9.75
C GLN A 57 -24.84 13.66 9.02
N ASN A 58 -24.93 13.84 7.72
CA ASN A 58 -26.05 13.36 6.90
C ASN A 58 -25.85 11.92 6.38
N LEU A 59 -24.66 11.30 6.58
CA LEU A 59 -24.43 9.91 6.22
C LEU A 59 -24.97 8.96 7.31
N ASN A 60 -25.40 7.78 6.87
CA ASN A 60 -25.79 6.69 7.77
C ASN A 60 -24.55 5.89 8.23
N ILE A 61 -23.73 6.53 9.07
CA ILE A 61 -22.49 5.95 9.64
C ILE A 61 -22.51 6.11 11.16
N ASP A 62 -21.67 5.37 11.85
CA ASP A 62 -21.46 5.53 13.29
C ASP A 62 -20.74 6.85 13.58
N LYS A 63 -21.47 7.78 14.19
CA LYS A 63 -21.01 9.14 14.50
C LYS A 63 -20.28 9.24 15.84
N THR A 64 -20.17 8.14 16.57
CA THR A 64 -19.35 8.08 17.80
C THR A 64 -17.88 7.95 17.50
N VAL A 65 -17.53 7.55 16.23
CA VAL A 65 -16.16 7.49 15.74
C VAL A 65 -15.73 8.88 15.29
N GLU A 66 -14.69 9.42 15.90
CA GLU A 66 -14.12 10.71 15.55
C GLU A 66 -13.46 10.70 14.17
N ILE A 67 -13.42 11.86 13.53
CA ILE A 67 -12.70 12.05 12.26
C ILE A 67 -11.21 11.85 12.50
N SER A 68 -10.57 11.04 11.64
CA SER A 68 -9.12 10.78 11.71
C SER A 68 -8.32 12.08 11.59
N SER A 69 -7.29 12.22 12.42
CA SER A 69 -6.31 13.30 12.28
C SER A 69 -5.35 13.13 11.09
N ILE A 70 -5.40 11.97 10.41
CA ILE A 70 -4.56 11.69 9.24
C ILE A 70 -5.17 12.36 8.02
N ASN A 71 -4.44 13.32 7.45
CA ASN A 71 -4.81 13.95 6.19
C ASN A 71 -4.49 13.03 5.01
N GLY A 72 -5.50 12.70 4.22
CA GLY A 72 -5.36 11.89 3.02
C GLY A 72 -4.74 12.64 1.83
N GLY A 73 -4.58 11.91 0.73
CA GLY A 73 -4.09 12.41 -0.55
C GLY A 73 -2.61 12.10 -0.82
N TYR A 74 -2.26 12.06 -2.11
CA TYR A 74 -0.92 11.70 -2.58
C TYR A 74 0.20 12.56 -1.96
N SER A 75 0.02 13.89 -1.90
CA SER A 75 1.04 14.78 -1.34
C SER A 75 1.31 14.51 0.15
N ASN A 76 0.29 14.12 0.91
CA ASN A 76 0.46 13.75 2.32
C ASN A 76 1.08 12.36 2.46
N ALA A 77 0.75 11.43 1.58
CA ALA A 77 1.39 10.13 1.50
C ALA A 77 2.90 10.25 1.24
N LEU A 78 3.29 11.11 0.29
CA LEU A 78 4.70 11.39 0.01
C LEU A 78 5.42 12.03 1.21
N LYS A 79 4.80 12.98 1.88
CA LYS A 79 5.38 13.57 3.11
C LYS A 79 5.60 12.50 4.17
N GLN A 80 4.64 11.59 4.33
CA GLN A 80 4.76 10.49 5.29
C GLN A 80 5.88 9.52 4.90
N LEU A 81 5.99 9.17 3.61
CA LEU A 81 7.08 8.33 3.12
C LEU A 81 8.45 8.99 3.35
N ASN A 82 8.61 10.26 3.05
CA ASN A 82 9.85 10.98 3.29
C ASN A 82 10.17 11.05 4.80
N LYS A 83 9.17 11.33 5.65
CA LYS A 83 9.34 11.29 7.11
C LYS A 83 9.85 9.93 7.59
N PHE A 84 9.29 8.85 7.04
CA PHE A 84 9.73 7.49 7.37
C PHE A 84 11.17 7.24 6.93
N ILE A 85 11.54 7.61 5.71
CA ILE A 85 12.91 7.48 5.19
C ILE A 85 13.90 8.21 6.10
N ASP A 86 13.58 9.46 6.46
CA ASP A 86 14.48 10.31 7.22
C ASP A 86 14.65 9.91 8.69
N ASN A 87 13.61 9.31 9.31
CA ASN A 87 13.58 9.18 10.78
C ASN A 87 13.28 7.77 11.28
N GLY A 88 12.74 6.87 10.46
CA GLY A 88 12.28 5.56 10.91
C GLY A 88 12.91 4.38 10.19
N TYR A 89 13.40 4.59 9.00
CA TYR A 89 13.86 3.50 8.14
C TYR A 89 15.12 2.79 8.68
N GLU A 90 16.09 3.55 9.21
CA GLU A 90 17.32 2.96 9.77
C GLU A 90 17.07 2.02 10.95
N ASP A 91 15.98 2.24 11.66
CA ASP A 91 15.60 1.44 12.82
C ASP A 91 14.47 0.43 12.52
N TYR A 92 14.06 0.30 11.27
CA TYR A 92 12.86 -0.44 10.89
C TYR A 92 12.91 -1.92 11.28
N ALA A 93 13.95 -2.64 10.91
CA ALA A 93 14.08 -4.07 11.21
C ALA A 93 14.02 -4.35 12.70
N LYS A 94 14.59 -3.45 13.51
CA LYS A 94 14.69 -3.62 14.95
C LYS A 94 13.45 -3.19 15.72
N PHE A 95 12.77 -2.15 15.27
CA PHE A 95 11.74 -1.49 16.07
C PHE A 95 10.37 -1.36 15.43
N SER A 96 10.16 -1.80 14.17
CA SER A 96 8.87 -1.69 13.49
C SER A 96 7.70 -2.33 14.23
N SER A 97 7.97 -3.39 15.00
CA SER A 97 6.97 -4.07 15.83
C SER A 97 6.85 -3.51 17.26
N ASN A 98 7.61 -2.48 17.60
CA ASN A 98 7.57 -1.87 18.93
C ASN A 98 6.64 -0.65 18.92
N PRO A 99 5.45 -0.71 19.59
CA PRO A 99 4.50 0.39 19.57
C PRO A 99 4.99 1.68 20.26
N SER A 100 6.06 1.58 21.08
CA SER A 100 6.68 2.73 21.74
C SER A 100 7.73 3.43 20.88
N LYS A 101 7.97 2.97 19.65
CA LYS A 101 8.95 3.53 18.72
C LYS A 101 8.25 3.95 17.43
N GLU A 102 8.63 5.10 16.89
CA GLU A 102 8.12 5.60 15.61
C GLU A 102 8.92 5.05 14.40
N ALA A 103 9.17 3.74 14.37
CA ALA A 103 9.95 3.10 13.32
C ALA A 103 9.10 2.47 12.21
N SER A 104 7.76 2.51 12.31
CA SER A 104 6.89 2.03 11.23
C SER A 104 6.63 3.11 10.19
N SER A 105 6.35 2.70 8.93
CA SER A 105 6.17 3.65 7.82
C SER A 105 4.91 4.52 7.95
N GLN A 106 3.89 4.06 8.68
CA GLN A 106 2.58 4.72 8.77
C GLN A 106 1.88 4.90 7.41
N LEU A 107 2.26 4.11 6.39
CA LEU A 107 1.73 4.21 5.02
C LEU A 107 0.45 3.40 4.80
N SER A 108 0.08 2.52 5.71
CA SER A 108 -1.09 1.63 5.54
C SER A 108 -2.39 2.35 5.17
N PRO A 109 -2.77 3.50 5.77
CA PRO A 109 -3.98 4.22 5.38
C PRO A 109 -3.93 4.72 3.93
N TYR A 110 -2.75 5.13 3.47
CA TYR A 110 -2.55 5.62 2.12
C TYR A 110 -2.56 4.50 1.08
N PHE A 111 -1.98 3.34 1.40
CA PHE A 111 -2.09 2.15 0.57
C PHE A 111 -3.53 1.65 0.47
N HIS A 112 -4.23 1.60 1.60
CA HIS A 112 -5.62 1.15 1.64
C HIS A 112 -6.53 1.99 0.74
N SER A 113 -6.31 3.29 0.70
CA SER A 113 -7.10 4.22 -0.10
C SER A 113 -6.54 4.47 -1.51
N GLY A 114 -5.48 3.75 -1.92
CA GLY A 114 -4.85 3.91 -3.24
C GLY A 114 -4.21 5.28 -3.47
N GLN A 115 -3.80 5.96 -2.42
CA GLN A 115 -3.27 7.33 -2.48
C GLN A 115 -1.76 7.38 -2.76
N ILE A 116 -1.06 6.25 -2.65
CA ILE A 116 0.32 6.06 -3.08
C ILE A 116 0.48 4.65 -3.63
N SER A 117 1.29 4.49 -4.67
CA SER A 117 1.60 3.19 -5.25
C SER A 117 2.64 2.44 -4.42
N THR A 118 2.45 1.13 -4.27
CA THR A 118 3.49 0.26 -3.68
C THR A 118 4.75 0.22 -4.52
N HIS A 119 4.63 0.32 -5.85
CA HIS A 119 5.79 0.39 -6.76
C HIS A 119 6.60 1.67 -6.54
N GLU A 120 5.94 2.81 -6.32
CA GLU A 120 6.64 4.06 -6.01
C GLU A 120 7.40 3.99 -4.68
N VAL A 121 6.80 3.38 -3.66
CA VAL A 121 7.49 3.17 -2.38
C VAL A 121 8.64 2.19 -2.54
N PHE A 122 8.45 1.11 -3.29
CA PHE A 122 9.50 0.16 -3.62
C PHE A 122 10.68 0.85 -4.32
N GLU A 123 10.41 1.63 -5.36
CA GLU A 123 11.42 2.37 -6.13
C GLU A 123 12.22 3.33 -5.25
N LYS A 124 11.53 4.12 -4.41
CA LYS A 124 12.21 5.09 -3.51
C LYS A 124 13.12 4.40 -2.50
N ILE A 125 12.69 3.30 -1.90
CA ILE A 125 13.50 2.55 -0.93
C ILE A 125 14.64 1.80 -1.63
N SER A 126 14.40 1.24 -2.82
CA SER A 126 15.43 0.59 -3.64
C SER A 126 16.52 1.59 -4.04
N ASN A 127 16.15 2.79 -4.44
CA ASN A 127 17.11 3.85 -4.76
C ASN A 127 17.91 4.32 -3.55
N LEU A 128 17.28 4.39 -2.36
CA LEU A 128 17.97 4.73 -1.11
C LEU A 128 19.09 3.72 -0.79
N GLU A 129 18.82 2.44 -0.97
CA GLU A 129 19.76 1.33 -0.73
C GLU A 129 20.69 1.05 -1.91
N SER A 130 20.55 1.78 -3.03
CA SER A 130 21.25 1.48 -4.30
C SER A 130 21.03 0.02 -4.75
N TRP A 131 19.86 -0.53 -4.42
CA TRP A 131 19.49 -1.90 -4.74
C TRP A 131 19.12 -2.06 -6.21
N THR A 132 19.57 -3.16 -6.82
CA THR A 132 19.20 -3.56 -8.19
C THR A 132 18.86 -5.06 -8.23
N LEU A 133 18.27 -5.51 -9.34
CA LEU A 133 17.96 -6.93 -9.53
C LEU A 133 19.19 -7.85 -9.41
N GLU A 134 20.38 -7.34 -9.74
CA GLU A 134 21.65 -8.08 -9.62
C GLU A 134 22.02 -8.37 -8.15
N SER A 135 21.41 -7.65 -7.20
CA SER A 135 21.62 -7.88 -5.76
C SER A 135 20.96 -9.17 -5.27
N ILE A 136 19.97 -9.69 -5.99
CA ILE A 136 19.22 -10.88 -5.60
C ILE A 136 20.14 -12.12 -5.51
N ASP A 137 20.09 -12.82 -4.36
CA ASP A 137 20.77 -14.11 -4.21
C ASP A 137 19.81 -15.27 -4.55
N PRO A 138 19.97 -15.91 -5.74
CA PRO A 138 19.10 -16.99 -6.16
C PRO A 138 19.22 -18.25 -5.28
N LYS A 139 20.29 -18.39 -4.49
CA LYS A 139 20.44 -19.52 -3.54
C LYS A 139 19.53 -19.38 -2.34
N MET A 140 19.07 -18.16 -2.06
CA MET A 140 18.22 -17.84 -0.91
C MET A 140 16.72 -17.88 -1.24
N VAL A 141 16.31 -18.35 -2.44
CA VAL A 141 14.90 -18.47 -2.86
C VAL A 141 14.05 -19.22 -1.85
N GLY A 142 13.00 -18.55 -1.35
CA GLY A 142 12.07 -19.07 -0.36
C GLY A 142 12.50 -18.83 1.08
N ARG A 143 13.64 -18.22 1.33
CA ARG A 143 14.08 -17.81 2.66
C ARG A 143 13.53 -16.40 2.97
N ARG A 144 13.35 -16.11 4.25
CA ARG A 144 12.91 -14.79 4.72
C ARG A 144 14.01 -13.75 4.59
N GLU A 145 15.24 -14.14 4.80
CA GLU A 145 16.41 -13.28 4.86
C GLU A 145 17.44 -13.68 3.80
N GLY A 146 18.15 -12.70 3.28
CA GLY A 146 19.25 -12.83 2.35
C GLY A 146 18.86 -12.99 0.89
N TRP A 147 17.58 -13.07 0.54
CA TRP A 147 17.17 -13.19 -0.86
C TRP A 147 17.30 -11.86 -1.61
N TRP A 148 16.95 -10.75 -0.97
CA TRP A 148 17.09 -9.43 -1.57
C TRP A 148 18.53 -8.97 -1.71
N GLY A 149 19.47 -9.56 -0.95
CA GLY A 149 20.89 -9.21 -0.98
C GLY A 149 21.18 -7.76 -0.59
N SER A 150 20.44 -7.25 0.38
CA SER A 150 20.55 -5.88 0.86
C SER A 150 20.61 -5.80 2.40
N THR A 151 20.40 -4.63 2.96
CA THR A 151 20.40 -4.42 4.41
C THR A 151 19.23 -5.14 5.09
N GLU A 152 19.36 -5.38 6.39
CA GLU A 152 18.31 -5.99 7.20
C GLU A 152 17.02 -5.13 7.19
N ASN A 153 17.15 -3.80 7.14
CA ASN A 153 16.02 -2.89 7.03
C ASN A 153 15.29 -3.04 5.70
N PHE A 154 16.03 -3.14 4.59
CA PHE A 154 15.46 -3.39 3.27
C PHE A 154 14.71 -4.71 3.23
N GLU A 155 15.34 -5.80 3.65
CA GLU A 155 14.75 -7.14 3.64
C GLU A 155 13.48 -7.21 4.49
N SER A 156 13.51 -6.63 5.69
CA SER A 156 12.36 -6.59 6.59
C SER A 156 11.22 -5.73 6.02
N PHE A 157 11.54 -4.57 5.44
CA PHE A 157 10.53 -3.70 4.86
C PHE A 157 9.88 -4.31 3.62
N MET A 158 10.67 -4.91 2.73
CA MET A 158 10.16 -5.58 1.52
C MET A 158 9.35 -6.84 1.84
N ASP A 159 9.67 -7.53 2.93
CA ASP A 159 8.86 -8.66 3.39
C ASP A 159 7.42 -8.21 3.74
N GLU A 160 7.27 -7.09 4.45
CA GLU A 160 5.95 -6.54 4.78
C GLU A 160 5.26 -5.92 3.55
N LEU A 161 5.98 -5.12 2.77
CA LEU A 161 5.43 -4.39 1.62
C LEU A 161 4.93 -5.32 0.52
N ILE A 162 5.64 -6.44 0.29
CA ILE A 162 5.39 -7.35 -0.84
C ILE A 162 4.89 -8.70 -0.33
N THR A 163 5.70 -9.44 0.43
CA THR A 163 5.40 -10.84 0.74
C THR A 163 4.11 -11.00 1.56
N TRP A 164 3.97 -10.27 2.64
CA TRP A 164 2.78 -10.36 3.50
C TRP A 164 1.54 -9.80 2.84
N ARG A 165 1.71 -8.72 2.08
CA ARG A 165 0.61 -8.12 1.32
C ARG A 165 0.08 -9.09 0.26
N GLU A 166 0.95 -9.68 -0.54
CA GLU A 166 0.57 -10.66 -1.57
C GLU A 166 -0.01 -11.94 -0.96
N LEU A 167 0.49 -12.38 0.20
CA LEU A 167 -0.11 -13.49 0.93
C LEU A 167 -1.54 -13.17 1.39
N GLY A 168 -1.79 -11.92 1.81
CA GLY A 168 -3.13 -11.43 2.14
C GLY A 168 -4.08 -11.54 0.94
N TYR A 169 -3.69 -10.98 -0.21
CA TYR A 169 -4.48 -11.08 -1.46
C TYR A 169 -4.70 -12.52 -1.89
N HIS A 170 -3.66 -13.34 -1.84
CA HIS A 170 -3.78 -14.76 -2.14
C HIS A 170 -4.80 -15.47 -1.25
N THR A 171 -4.82 -15.14 0.03
CA THR A 171 -5.80 -15.70 0.98
C THR A 171 -7.22 -15.29 0.61
N CYS A 172 -7.46 -13.99 0.30
CA CYS A 172 -8.76 -13.48 -0.11
C CYS A 172 -9.27 -14.16 -1.40
N VAL A 173 -8.38 -14.38 -2.38
CA VAL A 173 -8.76 -15.04 -3.66
C VAL A 173 -9.05 -16.52 -3.48
N ARG A 174 -8.33 -17.22 -2.59
CA ARG A 174 -8.41 -18.68 -2.43
C ARG A 174 -9.45 -19.16 -1.43
N ARG A 175 -9.89 -18.30 -0.52
CA ARG A 175 -10.85 -18.65 0.54
C ARG A 175 -12.11 -17.83 0.39
N ALA A 176 -13.22 -18.49 0.00
CA ALA A 176 -14.52 -17.83 -0.15
C ALA A 176 -15.09 -17.25 1.17
N ASN A 177 -14.58 -17.71 2.30
CA ASN A 177 -14.99 -17.29 3.65
C ASN A 177 -13.89 -16.55 4.41
N TYR A 178 -12.96 -15.92 3.71
CA TYR A 178 -11.78 -15.25 4.32
C TYR A 178 -12.18 -14.16 5.33
N ASP A 179 -13.34 -13.55 5.15
CA ASP A 179 -13.92 -12.47 5.94
C ASP A 179 -14.85 -12.96 7.09
N GLN A 180 -14.99 -14.28 7.24
CA GLN A 180 -15.85 -14.86 8.26
C GLN A 180 -15.06 -15.36 9.46
N TYR A 181 -15.60 -15.18 10.66
CA TYR A 181 -15.01 -15.69 11.89
C TYR A 181 -14.78 -17.21 11.84
N SER A 182 -15.68 -17.94 11.17
CA SER A 182 -15.58 -19.40 10.98
C SER A 182 -14.39 -19.86 10.13
N SER A 183 -13.71 -18.93 9.44
CA SER A 183 -12.48 -19.25 8.67
C SER A 183 -11.24 -19.39 9.56
N LEU A 184 -11.30 -18.90 10.78
CA LEU A 184 -10.21 -19.01 11.75
C LEU A 184 -9.99 -20.49 12.15
N PRO A 185 -8.73 -20.88 12.40
CA PRO A 185 -8.44 -22.21 12.91
C PRO A 185 -8.96 -22.37 14.35
N GLU A 186 -9.29 -23.60 14.75
CA GLU A 186 -9.89 -23.90 16.06
C GLU A 186 -9.10 -23.33 17.25
N TRP A 187 -7.78 -23.29 17.18
CA TRP A 187 -6.94 -22.73 18.23
C TRP A 187 -7.07 -21.20 18.39
N ALA A 188 -7.56 -20.49 17.36
CA ALA A 188 -7.77 -19.05 17.38
C ALA A 188 -9.21 -18.66 17.77
N ILE A 189 -10.12 -19.63 17.82
CA ILE A 189 -11.55 -19.41 18.14
C ILE A 189 -11.83 -19.50 19.64
N LYS A 190 -10.85 -19.87 20.45
CA LYS A 190 -11.00 -20.08 21.91
C LYS A 190 -11.01 -18.78 22.68
#